data_93abb26967f43d5e428ec8f1e7ea4d87
#
_entry.id   93abb26967f43d5e428ec8f1e7ea4d87
#
_cell.length_a   1.000
_cell.length_b   1.000
_cell.length_c   1.000
_cell.angle_alpha   90.00
_cell.angle_beta   90.00
_cell.angle_gamma   90.00
#
_symmetry.space_group_name_H-M   'P 1'
#
loop_
_entity.id
_entity.type
_entity.pdbx_description
1 polymer ?
#
loop_
_entity_poly.entity_id
_entity_poly.type
_entity_poly.pdbx_seq_one_letter_code
_entity_poly.pdbx_strand_id
1 'polypeptide(L)'
;MTREQFDILVREVEERFKARTPALRQWTAFWAFVGYAGFVCWLLAVVLFAALFLVPAVKMPFSDSFLLFIIGGAILGVGGVAVLRVLWIRMNPPQGRVVTRAEVPVLFATLDELRRSLNCVPFHQVLIVPECNAAVSQRPRLGVFGWHRNYLLLGLPLMESMTPEEFRAVLAHEFAHLSRDHGRFGNWIYRLRYSWAVVFEGMNRPRPEGEASLRPLINKYVDWFWPRFNAHAFVLSRSNEYEADRVAANLTSPKATASALSRVAMAIRFYEEKFVPDIWLRANEEAVPPADIFKLYLPALQTAACGEQVQQWRQQALRAMTTNADTHPCLSDRLRALESLPDGRDLRGLELALTGPSAAGAFLTQALDRIRMDVGQNWVKEAAPVWKDRHGRATALNQRLSSLAAAVPVPEADVDSLWDKARVILDLQGDEAAEPLLRKLLLLRPDHAAANFHLGRLLLERDDATGEGHVERAVDEEEDLFPQGCNLLHAYFRRSGQSDKLRALVARVDAYEKTVAES
;
A
#
# COMPACT_ATOMS: atom_id res chain seq x y z
N MET A 1 10.36 5.60 -20.39
CA MET A 1 11.57 5.34 -19.56
C MET A 1 11.38 3.98 -18.93
N THR A 2 12.38 3.09 -19.01
CA THR A 2 12.32 1.76 -18.37
C THR A 2 12.46 1.88 -16.84
N ARG A 3 12.08 0.82 -16.12
CA ARG A 3 12.21 0.76 -14.65
C ARG A 3 13.67 0.93 -14.20
N GLU A 4 14.60 0.29 -14.92
CA GLU A 4 16.04 0.41 -14.65
C GLU A 4 16.56 1.84 -14.83
N GLN A 5 16.13 2.53 -15.89
CA GLN A 5 16.48 3.94 -16.12
C GLN A 5 15.92 4.85 -15.02
N PHE A 6 14.74 4.54 -14.50
CA PHE A 6 14.18 5.26 -13.36
C PHE A 6 14.98 5.03 -12.09
N ASP A 7 15.40 3.80 -11.82
CA ASP A 7 16.23 3.44 -10.67
C ASP A 7 17.60 4.12 -10.69
N ILE A 8 18.20 4.23 -11.88
CA ILE A 8 19.45 5.00 -12.07
C ILE A 8 19.21 6.47 -11.73
N LEU A 9 18.13 7.05 -12.27
CA LEU A 9 17.78 8.47 -12.02
C LEU A 9 17.55 8.75 -10.52
N VAL A 10 16.87 7.84 -9.80
CA VAL A 10 16.65 7.99 -8.36
C VAL A 10 17.99 7.99 -7.61
N ARG A 11 18.91 7.06 -7.93
CA ARG A 11 20.25 7.01 -7.31
C ARG A 11 21.05 8.27 -7.59
N GLU A 12 21.03 8.77 -8.83
CA GLU A 12 21.70 10.03 -9.18
C GLU A 12 21.16 11.22 -8.36
N VAL A 13 19.82 11.28 -8.16
CA VAL A 13 19.20 12.32 -7.34
C VAL A 13 19.59 12.15 -5.88
N GLU A 14 19.61 10.93 -5.33
CA GLU A 14 20.04 10.66 -3.96
C GLU A 14 21.50 11.09 -3.73
N GLU A 15 22.42 10.70 -4.59
CA GLU A 15 23.84 11.07 -4.48
C GLU A 15 24.04 12.58 -4.61
N ARG A 16 23.38 13.20 -5.61
CA ARG A 16 23.49 14.64 -5.86
C ARG A 16 23.03 15.50 -4.68
N PHE A 17 21.99 15.06 -4.00
CA PHE A 17 21.38 15.81 -2.89
C PHE A 17 21.67 15.22 -1.51
N LYS A 18 22.59 14.28 -1.42
CA LYS A 18 23.06 13.73 -0.14
C LYS A 18 23.45 14.87 0.81
N ALA A 19 22.84 14.91 2.00
CA ALA A 19 22.98 15.98 3.00
C ALA A 19 22.58 17.41 2.55
N ARG A 20 21.87 17.58 1.41
CA ARG A 20 21.43 18.88 0.89
C ARG A 20 19.90 18.96 0.75
N THR A 21 19.19 18.61 1.80
CA THR A 21 17.70 18.60 1.82
C THR A 21 17.05 19.93 1.35
N PRO A 22 17.58 21.15 1.69
CA PRO A 22 17.02 22.40 1.17
C PRO A 22 17.11 22.50 -0.36
N ALA A 23 18.23 22.09 -0.94
CA ALA A 23 18.40 22.09 -2.40
C ALA A 23 17.47 21.05 -3.07
N LEU A 24 17.31 19.87 -2.48
CA LEU A 24 16.35 18.86 -2.95
C LEU A 24 14.93 19.42 -2.94
N ARG A 25 14.50 20.12 -1.88
CA ARG A 25 13.20 20.79 -1.80
C ARG A 25 13.02 21.81 -2.94
N GLN A 26 14.02 22.64 -3.21
CA GLN A 26 13.97 23.62 -4.30
C GLN A 26 13.84 22.94 -5.68
N TRP A 27 14.61 21.90 -5.96
CA TRP A 27 14.53 21.15 -7.20
C TRP A 27 13.21 20.40 -7.36
N THR A 28 12.70 19.83 -6.29
CA THR A 28 11.36 19.20 -6.30
C THR A 28 10.27 20.25 -6.56
N ALA A 29 10.39 21.45 -5.96
CA ALA A 29 9.48 22.56 -6.23
C ALA A 29 9.57 23.04 -7.68
N PHE A 30 10.79 23.10 -8.24
CA PHE A 30 10.98 23.44 -9.65
C PHE A 30 10.26 22.46 -10.58
N TRP A 31 10.45 21.16 -10.38
CA TRP A 31 9.73 20.15 -11.17
C TRP A 31 8.22 20.18 -10.95
N ALA A 32 7.78 20.46 -9.73
CA ALA A 32 6.36 20.67 -9.45
C ALA A 32 5.79 21.85 -10.23
N PHE A 33 6.53 22.97 -10.26
CA PHE A 33 6.17 24.16 -11.05
C PHE A 33 6.13 23.86 -12.55
N VAL A 34 7.11 23.12 -13.08
CA VAL A 34 7.12 22.66 -14.48
C VAL A 34 5.85 21.88 -14.79
N GLY A 35 5.43 20.96 -13.90
CA GLY A 35 4.18 20.23 -14.05
C GLY A 35 2.94 21.13 -14.12
N TYR A 36 2.83 22.10 -13.21
CA TYR A 36 1.73 23.07 -13.27
C TYR A 36 1.78 23.98 -14.50
N ALA A 37 2.99 24.45 -14.88
CA ALA A 37 3.17 25.26 -16.07
C ALA A 37 2.67 24.54 -17.32
N GLY A 38 2.93 23.24 -17.45
CA GLY A 38 2.38 22.42 -18.53
C GLY A 38 0.86 22.44 -18.58
N PHE A 39 0.19 22.28 -17.42
CA PHE A 39 -1.27 22.39 -17.35
C PHE A 39 -1.79 23.79 -17.71
N VAL A 40 -1.16 24.82 -17.16
CA VAL A 40 -1.57 26.21 -17.44
C VAL A 40 -1.35 26.55 -18.92
N CYS A 41 -0.21 26.20 -19.50
CA CYS A 41 0.03 26.40 -20.93
C CYS A 41 -0.97 25.65 -21.80
N TRP A 42 -1.29 24.41 -21.44
CA TRP A 42 -2.30 23.65 -22.16
C TRP A 42 -3.70 24.27 -22.03
N LEU A 43 -4.10 24.71 -20.83
CA LEU A 43 -5.38 25.38 -20.61
C LEU A 43 -5.46 26.71 -21.38
N LEU A 44 -4.39 27.50 -21.36
CA LEU A 44 -4.29 28.75 -22.14
C LEU A 44 -4.38 28.47 -23.64
N ALA A 45 -3.73 27.41 -24.13
CA ALA A 45 -3.85 27.00 -25.52
C ALA A 45 -5.29 26.64 -25.88
N VAL A 46 -5.98 25.85 -25.04
CA VAL A 46 -7.41 25.52 -25.24
C VAL A 46 -8.28 26.77 -25.28
N VAL A 47 -8.08 27.72 -24.35
CA VAL A 47 -8.83 28.98 -24.31
C VAL A 47 -8.55 29.84 -25.54
N LEU A 48 -7.26 29.95 -25.92
CA LEU A 48 -6.86 30.71 -27.12
C LEU A 48 -7.46 30.11 -28.39
N PHE A 49 -7.35 28.79 -28.58
CA PHE A 49 -7.93 28.11 -29.73
C PHE A 49 -9.46 28.24 -29.74
N ALA A 50 -10.12 28.06 -28.57
CA ALA A 50 -11.57 28.27 -28.48
C ALA A 50 -11.95 29.70 -28.87
N ALA A 51 -11.19 30.71 -28.43
CA ALA A 51 -11.43 32.10 -28.82
C ALA A 51 -11.18 32.34 -30.32
N LEU A 52 -10.15 31.76 -30.91
CA LEU A 52 -9.85 31.84 -32.33
C LEU A 52 -10.98 31.25 -33.22
N PHE A 53 -11.68 30.26 -32.72
CA PHE A 53 -12.83 29.65 -33.42
C PHE A 53 -14.14 30.39 -33.15
N LEU A 54 -14.45 30.74 -31.89
CA LEU A 54 -15.72 31.34 -31.51
C LEU A 54 -15.85 32.82 -31.90
N VAL A 55 -14.76 33.60 -31.85
CA VAL A 55 -14.82 35.02 -32.21
C VAL A 55 -15.16 35.24 -33.67
N PRO A 56 -14.57 34.54 -34.66
CA PRO A 56 -15.01 34.62 -36.06
C PRO A 56 -16.44 34.11 -36.27
N ALA A 57 -16.88 33.06 -35.57
CA ALA A 57 -18.23 32.55 -35.66
C ALA A 57 -19.28 33.60 -35.25
N VAL A 58 -18.98 34.37 -34.18
CA VAL A 58 -19.89 35.47 -33.75
C VAL A 58 -19.88 36.66 -34.72
N LYS A 59 -18.73 36.96 -35.34
CA LYS A 59 -18.56 38.11 -36.25
C LYS A 59 -19.06 37.85 -37.66
N MET A 60 -19.14 36.59 -38.09
CA MET A 60 -19.55 36.18 -39.45
C MET A 60 -20.68 35.14 -39.38
N PRO A 61 -21.83 35.48 -38.80
CA PRO A 61 -22.97 34.57 -38.77
C PRO A 61 -23.43 34.29 -40.20
N PHE A 62 -23.79 33.02 -40.47
CA PHE A 62 -24.26 32.53 -41.77
C PHE A 62 -23.21 32.40 -42.88
N SER A 63 -21.90 32.42 -42.58
CA SER A 63 -20.87 32.02 -43.54
C SER A 63 -20.75 30.47 -43.60
N ASP A 64 -20.25 29.94 -44.73
CA ASP A 64 -20.04 28.49 -44.88
C ASP A 64 -19.09 27.90 -43.81
N SER A 65 -18.20 28.75 -43.24
CA SER A 65 -17.29 28.39 -42.20
C SER A 65 -17.86 28.48 -40.76
N PHE A 66 -19.06 29.07 -40.60
CA PHE A 66 -19.68 29.30 -39.30
C PHE A 66 -19.84 28.00 -38.47
N LEU A 67 -20.36 26.96 -39.14
CA LEU A 67 -20.55 25.66 -38.51
C LEU A 67 -19.22 25.02 -38.05
N LEU A 68 -18.18 25.17 -38.87
CA LEU A 68 -16.83 24.65 -38.59
C LEU A 68 -16.19 25.36 -37.37
N PHE A 69 -16.38 26.68 -37.25
CA PHE A 69 -15.91 27.46 -36.09
C PHE A 69 -16.65 27.09 -34.81
N ILE A 70 -17.97 26.87 -34.85
CA ILE A 70 -18.76 26.45 -33.69
C ILE A 70 -18.37 25.03 -33.24
N ILE A 71 -18.27 24.09 -34.17
CA ILE A 71 -17.86 22.71 -33.85
C ILE A 71 -16.46 22.68 -33.25
N GLY A 72 -15.50 23.37 -33.85
CA GLY A 72 -14.13 23.45 -33.33
C GLY A 72 -14.06 24.06 -31.92
N GLY A 73 -14.77 25.16 -31.69
CA GLY A 73 -14.89 25.79 -30.39
C GLY A 73 -15.57 24.90 -29.34
N ALA A 74 -16.61 24.17 -29.73
CA ALA A 74 -17.30 23.23 -28.84
C ALA A 74 -16.41 22.04 -28.43
N ILE A 75 -15.68 21.46 -29.38
CA ILE A 75 -14.75 20.35 -29.11
C ILE A 75 -13.67 20.80 -28.11
N LEU A 76 -13.09 21.99 -28.33
CA LEU A 76 -12.08 22.53 -27.42
C LEU A 76 -12.65 22.88 -26.05
N GLY A 77 -13.88 23.43 -26.01
CA GLY A 77 -14.60 23.71 -24.77
C GLY A 77 -14.89 22.44 -23.95
N VAL A 78 -15.36 21.38 -24.62
CA VAL A 78 -15.58 20.07 -23.97
C VAL A 78 -14.26 19.49 -23.43
N GLY A 79 -13.15 19.59 -24.20
CA GLY A 79 -11.84 19.19 -23.75
C GLY A 79 -11.36 19.97 -22.51
N GLY A 80 -11.57 21.29 -22.49
CA GLY A 80 -11.28 22.14 -21.34
C GLY A 80 -12.09 21.75 -20.08
N VAL A 81 -13.40 21.52 -20.24
CA VAL A 81 -14.27 21.06 -19.14
C VAL A 81 -13.83 19.67 -18.63
N ALA A 82 -13.45 18.77 -19.53
CA ALA A 82 -12.96 17.44 -19.13
C ALA A 82 -11.73 17.52 -18.23
N VAL A 83 -10.78 18.41 -18.56
CA VAL A 83 -9.59 18.64 -17.71
C VAL A 83 -9.95 19.30 -16.40
N LEU A 84 -10.81 20.31 -16.40
CA LEU A 84 -11.28 20.93 -15.15
C LEU A 84 -11.97 19.92 -14.24
N ARG A 85 -12.72 18.96 -14.79
CA ARG A 85 -13.32 17.84 -14.03
C ARG A 85 -12.27 16.92 -13.44
N VAL A 86 -11.18 16.63 -14.16
CA VAL A 86 -10.05 15.84 -13.64
C VAL A 86 -9.35 16.56 -12.49
N LEU A 87 -9.21 17.89 -12.57
CA LEU A 87 -8.62 18.70 -11.50
C LEU A 87 -9.58 18.85 -10.29
N TRP A 88 -10.91 18.67 -10.50
CA TRP A 88 -11.93 18.72 -9.46
C TRP A 88 -12.14 17.36 -8.81
N ILE A 89 -11.11 16.82 -8.18
CA ILE A 89 -11.16 15.51 -7.52
C ILE A 89 -11.97 15.63 -6.23
N ARG A 90 -13.12 14.98 -6.20
CA ARG A 90 -13.87 14.77 -4.96
C ARG A 90 -13.42 13.47 -4.33
N MET A 91 -12.79 13.55 -3.17
CA MET A 91 -12.40 12.40 -2.38
C MET A 91 -13.41 12.23 -1.24
N ASN A 92 -13.99 11.04 -1.12
CA ASN A 92 -14.86 10.72 0.00
C ASN A 92 -14.08 10.81 1.33
N PRO A 93 -14.71 11.24 2.43
CA PRO A 93 -14.08 11.19 3.74
C PRO A 93 -13.70 9.74 4.07
N PRO A 94 -12.61 9.51 4.82
CA PRO A 94 -12.25 8.18 5.25
C PRO A 94 -13.34 7.60 6.14
N GLN A 95 -13.56 6.30 6.03
CA GLN A 95 -14.50 5.56 6.87
C GLN A 95 -13.80 5.10 8.16
N GLY A 96 -14.54 4.93 9.23
CA GLY A 96 -14.05 4.49 10.52
C GLY A 96 -14.97 4.93 11.66
N ARG A 97 -14.72 4.42 12.86
CA ARG A 97 -15.46 4.77 14.07
C ARG A 97 -14.93 6.12 14.59
N VAL A 98 -15.72 7.19 14.45
CA VAL A 98 -15.38 8.51 14.99
C VAL A 98 -15.36 8.46 16.52
N VAL A 99 -14.29 8.94 17.14
CA VAL A 99 -14.18 9.10 18.59
C VAL A 99 -14.20 10.57 18.99
N THR A 100 -14.78 10.85 20.14
CA THR A 100 -14.93 12.21 20.66
C THR A 100 -14.07 12.43 21.91
N ARG A 101 -13.79 13.69 22.19
CA ARG A 101 -13.02 14.09 23.38
C ARG A 101 -13.68 13.67 24.71
N ALA A 102 -15.00 13.67 24.76
CA ALA A 102 -15.74 13.23 25.94
C ALA A 102 -15.63 11.71 26.14
N GLU A 103 -15.51 10.95 25.06
CA GLU A 103 -15.45 9.49 25.10
C GLU A 103 -14.05 8.96 25.44
N VAL A 104 -12.99 9.56 24.88
CA VAL A 104 -11.59 9.14 25.06
C VAL A 104 -10.70 10.30 25.45
N PRO A 105 -10.89 10.89 26.64
CA PRO A 105 -10.21 12.13 27.04
C PRO A 105 -8.69 11.98 27.12
N VAL A 106 -8.19 10.80 27.53
CA VAL A 106 -6.74 10.51 27.62
C VAL A 106 -6.07 10.57 26.25
N LEU A 107 -6.69 9.94 25.23
CA LEU A 107 -6.19 10.02 23.86
C LEU A 107 -6.10 11.48 23.40
N PHE A 108 -7.19 12.24 23.55
CA PHE A 108 -7.21 13.63 23.09
C PHE A 108 -6.25 14.55 23.86
N ALA A 109 -5.96 14.27 25.13
CA ALA A 109 -4.93 15.00 25.89
C ALA A 109 -3.55 14.81 25.25
N THR A 110 -3.20 13.57 24.90
CA THR A 110 -1.94 13.23 24.20
C THR A 110 -1.88 13.87 22.80
N LEU A 111 -2.97 13.81 22.04
CA LEU A 111 -3.04 14.45 20.72
C LEU A 111 -2.87 15.97 20.81
N ASP A 112 -3.46 16.62 21.80
CA ASP A 112 -3.33 18.07 22.04
C ASP A 112 -1.92 18.47 22.46
N GLU A 113 -1.26 17.64 23.26
CA GLU A 113 0.14 17.85 23.64
C GLU A 113 1.05 17.79 22.41
N LEU A 114 0.98 16.72 21.62
CA LEU A 114 1.77 16.55 20.40
C LEU A 114 1.49 17.68 19.39
N ARG A 115 0.22 18.07 19.24
CA ARG A 115 -0.18 19.15 18.36
C ARG A 115 0.46 20.49 18.76
N ARG A 116 0.49 20.79 20.06
CA ARG A 116 1.14 22.00 20.58
C ARG A 116 2.63 21.97 20.40
N SER A 117 3.27 20.85 20.71
CA SER A 117 4.73 20.68 20.58
C SER A 117 5.21 20.81 19.13
N LEU A 118 4.43 20.34 18.15
CA LEU A 118 4.79 20.34 16.73
C LEU A 118 4.08 21.45 15.92
N ASN A 119 3.36 22.36 16.58
CA ASN A 119 2.62 23.45 15.94
C ASN A 119 1.75 22.97 14.76
N CYS A 120 1.07 21.82 14.93
CA CYS A 120 0.24 21.22 13.89
C CYS A 120 -1.17 21.81 13.85
N VAL A 121 -1.78 21.76 12.65
CA VAL A 121 -3.18 22.10 12.47
C VAL A 121 -4.10 21.07 13.16
N PRO A 122 -5.29 21.49 13.65
CA PRO A 122 -6.22 20.55 14.29
C PRO A 122 -6.77 19.52 13.29
N PHE A 123 -7.13 18.35 13.81
CA PHE A 123 -7.88 17.34 13.07
C PHE A 123 -9.36 17.69 13.02
N HIS A 124 -9.97 17.42 11.89
CA HIS A 124 -11.42 17.51 11.72
C HIS A 124 -12.13 16.37 12.47
N GLN A 125 -11.58 15.16 12.36
CA GLN A 125 -12.06 13.97 13.06
C GLN A 125 -10.87 13.05 13.39
N VAL A 126 -11.04 12.29 14.48
CA VAL A 126 -10.19 11.15 14.85
C VAL A 126 -11.04 9.90 14.69
N LEU A 127 -10.54 8.94 13.92
CA LEU A 127 -11.24 7.69 13.59
C LEU A 127 -10.44 6.48 14.06
N ILE A 128 -11.12 5.54 14.69
CA ILE A 128 -10.56 4.22 14.95
C ILE A 128 -10.96 3.31 13.79
N VAL A 129 -9.97 2.64 13.20
CA VAL A 129 -10.12 1.82 11.98
C VAL A 129 -9.69 0.37 12.21
N PRO A 130 -10.19 -0.58 11.40
CA PRO A 130 -9.84 -1.99 11.56
C PRO A 130 -8.43 -2.34 11.07
N GLU A 131 -7.82 -1.54 10.21
CA GLU A 131 -6.49 -1.78 9.63
C GLU A 131 -5.38 -1.63 10.68
N CYS A 132 -4.33 -2.43 10.58
CA CYS A 132 -3.15 -2.34 11.44
C CYS A 132 -2.22 -1.21 11.00
N ASN A 133 -2.68 0.04 11.09
CA ASN A 133 -1.95 1.22 10.62
C ASN A 133 -2.28 2.47 11.46
N ALA A 134 -1.45 3.51 11.36
CA ALA A 134 -1.77 4.87 11.79
C ALA A 134 -1.44 5.82 10.65
N ALA A 135 -2.33 6.74 10.34
CA ALA A 135 -2.13 7.64 9.22
C ALA A 135 -2.88 8.96 9.38
N VAL A 136 -2.33 10.00 8.77
CA VAL A 136 -3.05 11.26 8.59
C VAL A 136 -3.54 11.36 7.15
N SER A 137 -4.85 11.48 6.99
CA SER A 137 -5.50 11.66 5.69
C SER A 137 -5.96 13.10 5.50
N GLN A 138 -5.45 13.76 4.46
CA GLN A 138 -5.85 15.11 4.08
C GLN A 138 -6.80 15.05 2.88
N ARG A 139 -8.05 15.51 3.07
CA ARG A 139 -9.06 15.52 2.01
C ARG A 139 -9.31 16.93 1.53
N PRO A 140 -9.07 17.24 0.24
CA PRO A 140 -9.32 18.56 -0.32
C PRO A 140 -10.83 18.83 -0.41
N ARG A 141 -11.24 20.06 -0.14
CA ARG A 141 -12.62 20.52 -0.33
C ARG A 141 -12.88 21.06 -1.74
N LEU A 142 -11.85 21.65 -2.34
CA LEU A 142 -11.90 22.32 -3.64
C LEU A 142 -10.95 21.65 -4.66
N GLY A 143 -10.94 20.33 -4.72
CA GLY A 143 -10.04 19.60 -5.62
C GLY A 143 -8.56 19.91 -5.33
N VAL A 144 -7.77 20.10 -6.38
CA VAL A 144 -6.32 20.38 -6.26
C VAL A 144 -6.02 21.69 -5.54
N PHE A 145 -6.98 22.62 -5.49
CA PHE A 145 -6.75 24.01 -5.07
C PHE A 145 -6.76 24.26 -3.56
N GLY A 146 -7.00 23.28 -2.71
CA GLY A 146 -6.76 23.43 -1.28
C GLY A 146 -7.99 23.32 -0.36
N TRP A 147 -7.90 23.98 0.80
CA TRP A 147 -8.82 23.85 1.94
C TRP A 147 -9.03 22.38 2.32
N HIS A 148 -8.07 21.84 3.09
CA HIS A 148 -8.05 20.43 3.48
C HIS A 148 -8.74 20.23 4.81
N ARG A 149 -9.45 19.11 4.93
CA ARG A 149 -9.82 18.52 6.22
C ARG A 149 -8.80 17.44 6.56
N ASN A 150 -8.23 17.54 7.74
CA ASN A 150 -7.28 16.56 8.25
C ASN A 150 -8.04 15.53 9.09
N TYR A 151 -7.87 14.27 8.78
CA TYR A 151 -8.41 13.14 9.51
C TYR A 151 -7.24 12.36 10.10
N LEU A 152 -7.35 11.97 11.36
CA LEU A 152 -6.39 11.05 11.98
C LEU A 152 -7.05 9.67 12.03
N LEU A 153 -6.42 8.69 11.40
CA LEU A 153 -6.84 7.29 11.40
C LEU A 153 -5.92 6.53 12.34
N LEU A 154 -6.50 5.84 13.30
CA LEU A 154 -5.77 5.04 14.28
C LEU A 154 -6.27 3.60 14.21
N GLY A 155 -5.41 2.71 13.78
CA GLY A 155 -5.70 1.29 13.70
C GLY A 155 -5.84 0.67 15.07
N LEU A 156 -7.00 0.09 15.36
CA LEU A 156 -7.23 -0.59 16.63
C LEU A 156 -6.23 -1.74 16.86
N PRO A 157 -5.92 -2.61 15.85
CA PRO A 157 -4.91 -3.63 16.00
C PRO A 157 -3.52 -3.07 16.31
N LEU A 158 -3.14 -1.96 15.68
CA LEU A 158 -1.87 -1.30 15.96
C LEU A 158 -1.80 -0.76 17.38
N MET A 159 -2.87 -0.10 17.85
CA MET A 159 -2.97 0.38 19.24
C MET A 159 -2.90 -0.78 20.26
N GLU A 160 -3.45 -1.93 19.93
CA GLU A 160 -3.38 -3.11 20.79
C GLU A 160 -2.01 -3.79 20.78
N SER A 161 -1.24 -3.62 19.70
CA SER A 161 0.09 -4.20 19.54
C SER A 161 1.20 -3.42 20.24
N MET A 162 0.94 -2.20 20.71
CA MET A 162 1.95 -1.26 21.18
C MET A 162 1.78 -0.89 22.65
N THR A 163 2.91 -0.56 23.29
CA THR A 163 2.89 0.17 24.54
C THR A 163 2.44 1.63 24.31
N PRO A 164 1.95 2.34 25.35
CA PRO A 164 1.57 3.74 25.22
C PRO A 164 2.71 4.65 24.72
N GLU A 165 3.95 4.38 25.12
CA GLU A 165 5.12 5.15 24.71
C GLU A 165 5.47 4.93 23.24
N GLU A 166 5.44 3.69 22.78
CA GLU A 166 5.65 3.35 21.35
C GLU A 166 4.57 3.98 20.48
N PHE A 167 3.32 3.89 20.89
CA PHE A 167 2.22 4.50 20.14
C PHE A 167 2.31 6.03 20.13
N ARG A 168 2.80 6.66 21.21
CA ARG A 168 3.11 8.07 21.24
C ARG A 168 4.21 8.44 20.23
N ALA A 169 5.24 7.58 20.06
CA ALA A 169 6.27 7.79 19.04
C ALA A 169 5.69 7.69 17.62
N VAL A 170 4.78 6.74 17.35
CA VAL A 170 4.04 6.67 16.08
C VAL A 170 3.22 7.94 15.85
N LEU A 171 2.47 8.40 16.84
CA LEU A 171 1.70 9.64 16.73
C LEU A 171 2.60 10.85 16.48
N ALA A 172 3.75 10.93 17.14
CA ALA A 172 4.71 12.02 16.93
C ALA A 172 5.29 12.01 15.51
N HIS A 173 5.55 10.82 14.96
CA HIS A 173 5.97 10.62 13.56
C HIS A 173 4.88 11.13 12.59
N GLU A 174 3.63 10.71 12.76
CA GLU A 174 2.50 11.14 11.92
C GLU A 174 2.27 12.66 12.00
N PHE A 175 2.41 13.24 13.20
CA PHE A 175 2.29 14.67 13.41
C PHE A 175 3.45 15.46 12.79
N ALA A 176 4.66 14.88 12.72
CA ALA A 176 5.80 15.51 12.03
C ALA A 176 5.49 15.77 10.57
N HIS A 177 4.80 14.84 9.89
CA HIS A 177 4.33 15.04 8.53
C HIS A 177 3.32 16.19 8.36
N LEU A 178 2.64 16.60 9.45
CA LEU A 178 1.69 17.72 9.45
C LEU A 178 2.27 19.03 9.98
N SER A 179 3.49 19.02 10.53
CA SER A 179 4.08 20.21 11.14
C SER A 179 4.19 21.37 10.14
N ARG A 180 4.03 22.59 10.62
CA ARG A 180 4.04 23.79 9.77
C ARG A 180 5.40 24.02 9.14
N ASP A 181 6.47 23.59 9.80
CA ASP A 181 7.83 23.89 9.38
C ASP A 181 8.32 22.93 8.29
N HIS A 182 7.88 21.66 8.28
CA HIS A 182 8.37 20.63 7.37
C HIS A 182 7.26 19.94 6.56
N GLY A 183 6.09 19.72 7.14
CA GLY A 183 5.01 18.91 6.54
C GLY A 183 4.27 19.59 5.38
N ARG A 184 4.18 20.94 5.35
CA ARG A 184 3.38 21.65 4.33
C ARG A 184 3.89 21.41 2.92
N PHE A 185 5.21 21.46 2.73
CA PHE A 185 5.83 21.24 1.42
C PHE A 185 5.73 19.78 0.99
N GLY A 186 6.07 18.82 1.86
CA GLY A 186 5.94 17.39 1.59
C GLY A 186 4.51 17.00 1.22
N ASN A 187 3.52 17.49 1.97
CA ASN A 187 2.11 17.27 1.70
C ASN A 187 1.65 17.89 0.37
N TRP A 188 2.18 19.07 -0.02
CA TRP A 188 1.88 19.66 -1.32
C TRP A 188 2.44 18.80 -2.47
N ILE A 189 3.67 18.30 -2.35
CA ILE A 189 4.30 17.41 -3.33
C ILE A 189 3.54 16.07 -3.42
N TYR A 190 3.16 15.47 -2.28
CA TYR A 190 2.36 14.25 -2.25
C TYR A 190 1.02 14.42 -3.00
N ARG A 191 0.32 15.52 -2.75
CA ARG A 191 -0.94 15.81 -3.44
C ARG A 191 -0.75 16.00 -4.93
N LEU A 192 0.33 16.67 -5.32
CA LEU A 192 0.65 16.85 -6.73
C LEU A 192 0.93 15.50 -7.42
N ARG A 193 1.71 14.62 -6.78
CA ARG A 193 1.92 13.25 -7.28
C ARG A 193 0.60 12.50 -7.45
N TYR A 194 -0.27 12.56 -6.46
CA TYR A 194 -1.58 11.92 -6.52
C TYR A 194 -2.44 12.48 -7.66
N SER A 195 -2.47 13.80 -7.81
CA SER A 195 -3.22 14.45 -8.91
C SER A 195 -2.72 13.99 -10.28
N TRP A 196 -1.41 13.89 -10.47
CA TRP A 196 -0.83 13.37 -11.69
C TRP A 196 -1.15 11.89 -11.91
N ALA A 197 -1.10 11.06 -10.87
CA ALA A 197 -1.47 9.65 -10.97
C ALA A 197 -2.91 9.48 -11.47
N VAL A 198 -3.86 10.27 -10.95
CA VAL A 198 -5.26 10.27 -11.41
C VAL A 198 -5.39 10.73 -12.87
N VAL A 199 -4.60 11.74 -13.28
CA VAL A 199 -4.54 12.17 -14.69
C VAL A 199 -4.09 11.03 -15.59
N PHE A 200 -3.03 10.30 -15.20
CA PHE A 200 -2.51 9.16 -15.97
C PHE A 200 -3.49 8.00 -16.05
N GLU A 201 -4.13 7.68 -14.94
CA GLU A 201 -5.20 6.66 -14.93
C GLU A 201 -6.33 7.04 -15.89
N GLY A 202 -6.75 8.31 -15.87
CA GLY A 202 -7.75 8.84 -16.81
C GLY A 202 -7.30 8.81 -18.27
N MET A 203 -6.00 9.05 -18.52
CA MET A 203 -5.41 8.99 -19.87
C MET A 203 -5.30 7.55 -20.41
N ASN A 204 -5.10 6.56 -19.56
CA ASN A 204 -4.93 5.15 -19.95
C ASN A 204 -6.26 4.39 -20.14
N ARG A 205 -7.40 5.00 -19.85
CA ARG A 205 -8.70 4.35 -20.08
C ARG A 205 -8.93 4.10 -21.58
N PRO A 206 -9.42 2.91 -21.95
CA PRO A 206 -9.80 2.60 -23.32
C PRO A 206 -10.86 3.58 -23.83
N ARG A 207 -10.72 4.06 -25.06
CA ARG A 207 -11.68 4.94 -25.74
C ARG A 207 -12.14 4.29 -27.04
N PRO A 208 -13.33 4.69 -27.56
CA PRO A 208 -13.80 4.25 -28.88
C PRO A 208 -12.80 4.63 -29.99
N GLU A 209 -12.61 3.74 -30.95
CA GLU A 209 -11.79 3.97 -32.13
C GLU A 209 -12.32 5.13 -32.96
N GLY A 210 -11.45 6.06 -33.37
CA GLY A 210 -11.79 7.14 -34.31
C GLY A 210 -11.77 8.57 -33.75
N GLU A 211 -11.51 8.79 -32.46
CA GLU A 211 -11.34 10.15 -31.92
C GLU A 211 -9.95 10.73 -32.22
N ALA A 212 -9.90 11.90 -32.86
CA ALA A 212 -8.68 12.70 -33.02
C ALA A 212 -8.11 13.04 -31.64
N SER A 213 -6.88 12.63 -31.35
CA SER A 213 -6.29 12.71 -30.03
C SER A 213 -5.02 13.56 -30.03
N LEU A 214 -4.97 14.55 -29.11
CA LEU A 214 -3.72 15.25 -28.77
C LEU A 214 -2.81 14.42 -27.81
N ARG A 215 -3.20 13.18 -27.54
CA ARG A 215 -2.47 12.23 -26.68
C ARG A 215 -0.98 12.14 -26.99
N PRO A 216 -0.51 12.02 -28.24
CA PRO A 216 0.92 11.86 -28.51
C PRO A 216 1.76 13.02 -28.01
N LEU A 217 1.26 14.26 -28.11
CA LEU A 217 1.94 15.47 -27.62
C LEU A 217 1.96 15.52 -26.10
N ILE A 218 0.83 15.21 -25.47
CA ILE A 218 0.68 15.16 -24.01
C ILE A 218 1.56 14.05 -23.44
N ASN A 219 1.54 12.86 -24.03
CA ASN A 219 2.39 11.73 -23.62
C ASN A 219 3.87 12.08 -23.69
N LYS A 220 4.33 12.74 -24.77
CA LYS A 220 5.74 13.16 -24.90
C LYS A 220 6.17 14.11 -23.78
N TYR A 221 5.31 15.06 -23.41
CA TYR A 221 5.58 15.96 -22.29
C TYR A 221 5.60 15.21 -20.96
N VAL A 222 4.63 14.33 -20.74
CA VAL A 222 4.49 13.51 -19.55
C VAL A 222 5.68 12.56 -19.40
N ASP A 223 6.07 11.85 -20.45
CA ASP A 223 7.20 10.92 -20.45
C ASP A 223 8.54 11.63 -20.17
N TRP A 224 8.63 12.90 -20.50
CA TRP A 224 9.79 13.73 -20.17
C TRP A 224 9.74 14.27 -18.73
N PHE A 225 8.59 14.82 -18.30
CA PHE A 225 8.43 15.52 -17.03
C PHE A 225 8.30 14.55 -15.83
N TRP A 226 7.38 13.56 -15.96
CA TRP A 226 6.94 12.75 -14.84
C TRP A 226 8.07 11.95 -14.15
N PRO A 227 8.95 11.27 -14.87
CA PRO A 227 10.01 10.52 -14.22
C PRO A 227 10.94 11.41 -13.39
N ARG A 228 11.25 12.60 -13.88
CA ARG A 228 12.12 13.56 -13.19
C ARG A 228 11.46 14.10 -11.90
N PHE A 229 10.22 14.52 -12.03
CA PHE A 229 9.45 14.96 -10.86
C PHE A 229 9.31 13.82 -9.84
N ASN A 230 8.94 12.62 -10.30
CA ASN A 230 8.71 11.47 -9.44
C ASN A 230 9.99 11.04 -8.71
N ALA A 231 11.15 11.03 -9.37
CA ALA A 231 12.43 10.71 -8.74
C ALA A 231 12.79 11.71 -7.62
N HIS A 232 12.67 13.02 -7.88
CA HIS A 232 12.93 14.04 -6.85
C HIS A 232 11.92 13.97 -5.71
N ALA A 233 10.64 13.78 -6.01
CA ALA A 233 9.59 13.64 -4.99
C ALA A 233 9.77 12.38 -4.14
N PHE A 234 10.26 11.30 -4.73
CA PHE A 234 10.54 10.04 -4.06
C PHE A 234 11.71 10.16 -3.06
N VAL A 235 12.84 10.73 -3.52
CA VAL A 235 14.00 10.98 -2.64
C VAL A 235 13.65 11.94 -1.52
N LEU A 236 12.82 12.97 -1.80
CA LEU A 236 12.32 13.88 -0.79
C LEU A 236 11.41 13.16 0.23
N SER A 237 10.54 12.26 -0.22
CA SER A 237 9.68 11.47 0.67
C SER A 237 10.52 10.68 1.67
N ARG A 238 11.56 9.98 1.21
CA ARG A 238 12.50 9.27 2.09
C ARG A 238 13.19 10.19 3.09
N SER A 239 13.63 11.36 2.65
CA SER A 239 14.24 12.36 3.54
C SER A 239 13.27 12.82 4.62
N ASN A 240 11.98 12.97 4.27
CA ASN A 240 10.93 13.35 5.22
C ASN A 240 10.65 12.24 6.25
N GLU A 241 10.77 10.94 5.87
CA GLU A 241 10.64 9.83 6.79
C GLU A 241 11.72 9.85 7.89
N TYR A 242 12.99 10.02 7.49
CA TYR A 242 14.09 10.14 8.47
C TYR A 242 13.94 11.38 9.37
N GLU A 243 13.37 12.46 8.85
CA GLU A 243 13.10 13.67 9.63
C GLU A 243 11.95 13.43 10.62
N ALA A 244 10.88 12.75 10.19
CA ALA A 244 9.76 12.39 11.06
C ALA A 244 10.20 11.43 12.19
N ASP A 245 11.07 10.47 11.90
CA ASP A 245 11.67 9.60 12.91
C ASP A 245 12.50 10.39 13.93
N ARG A 246 13.30 11.36 13.47
CA ARG A 246 14.08 12.22 14.36
C ARG A 246 13.18 13.08 15.25
N VAL A 247 12.09 13.62 14.71
CA VAL A 247 11.11 14.38 15.48
C VAL A 247 10.44 13.49 16.52
N ALA A 248 10.04 12.27 16.15
CA ALA A 248 9.48 11.30 17.08
C ALA A 248 10.47 10.96 18.20
N ALA A 249 11.74 10.70 17.85
CA ALA A 249 12.79 10.40 18.81
C ALA A 249 13.08 11.55 19.77
N ASN A 250 12.99 12.80 19.32
CA ASN A 250 13.18 13.99 20.16
C ASN A 250 12.01 14.22 21.14
N LEU A 251 10.78 13.82 20.75
CA LEU A 251 9.58 13.97 21.59
C LEU A 251 9.33 12.79 22.53
N THR A 252 9.96 11.65 22.26
CA THR A 252 9.90 10.46 23.09
C THR A 252 11.32 10.02 23.47
N SER A 253 11.88 9.08 22.75
CA SER A 253 13.31 8.71 22.82
C SER A 253 13.71 7.95 21.55
N PRO A 254 15.00 7.88 21.19
CA PRO A 254 15.48 7.02 20.10
C PRO A 254 15.07 5.56 20.32
N LYS A 255 15.13 5.07 21.56
CA LYS A 255 14.74 3.71 21.93
C LYS A 255 13.25 3.46 21.72
N ALA A 256 12.39 4.36 22.19
CA ALA A 256 10.93 4.25 22.02
C ALA A 256 10.55 4.28 20.54
N THR A 257 11.16 5.17 19.75
CA THR A 257 10.91 5.28 18.31
C THR A 257 11.39 4.03 17.58
N ALA A 258 12.58 3.51 17.88
CA ALA A 258 13.08 2.28 17.26
C ALA A 258 12.24 1.05 17.64
N SER A 259 11.80 0.96 18.90
CA SER A 259 10.87 -0.07 19.35
C SER A 259 9.54 0.03 18.61
N ALA A 260 8.99 1.24 18.48
CA ALA A 260 7.76 1.50 17.74
C ALA A 260 7.87 1.06 16.27
N LEU A 261 8.93 1.45 15.55
CA LEU A 261 9.16 1.06 14.16
C LEU A 261 9.26 -0.46 13.99
N SER A 262 10.01 -1.12 14.88
CA SER A 262 10.14 -2.57 14.88
C SER A 262 8.80 -3.25 15.14
N ARG A 263 8.03 -2.74 16.09
CA ARG A 263 6.72 -3.28 16.43
C ARG A 263 5.68 -3.05 15.34
N VAL A 264 5.66 -1.87 14.68
CA VAL A 264 4.81 -1.63 13.50
C VAL A 264 5.06 -2.72 12.45
N ALA A 265 6.32 -2.97 12.12
CA ALA A 265 6.67 -3.97 11.11
C ALA A 265 6.18 -5.38 11.49
N MET A 266 6.26 -5.75 12.78
CA MET A 266 5.79 -7.06 13.27
C MET A 266 4.27 -7.13 13.36
N ALA A 267 3.62 -6.07 13.85
CA ALA A 267 2.17 -6.02 14.02
C ALA A 267 1.44 -6.09 12.68
N ILE A 268 1.95 -5.39 11.66
CA ILE A 268 1.38 -5.45 10.31
C ILE A 268 1.48 -6.88 9.77
N ARG A 269 2.65 -7.51 9.87
CA ARG A 269 2.81 -8.90 9.39
C ARG A 269 1.94 -9.89 10.15
N PHE A 270 1.90 -9.80 11.48
CA PHE A 270 0.99 -10.63 12.26
C PHE A 270 -0.47 -10.45 11.82
N TYR A 271 -0.88 -9.19 11.61
CA TYR A 271 -2.24 -8.87 11.20
C TYR A 271 -2.56 -9.43 9.81
N GLU A 272 -1.69 -9.19 8.83
CA GLU A 272 -1.93 -9.54 7.41
C GLU A 272 -1.64 -11.02 7.11
N GLU A 273 -0.56 -11.59 7.67
CA GLU A 273 -0.10 -12.93 7.32
C GLU A 273 -0.67 -14.02 8.26
N LYS A 274 -1.16 -13.66 9.45
CA LYS A 274 -1.66 -14.63 10.43
C LYS A 274 -3.09 -14.32 10.88
N PHE A 275 -3.33 -13.21 11.54
CA PHE A 275 -4.60 -12.93 12.19
C PHE A 275 -5.77 -12.87 11.20
N VAL A 276 -5.66 -12.03 10.17
CA VAL A 276 -6.74 -11.89 9.16
C VAL A 276 -6.98 -13.18 8.40
N PRO A 277 -5.96 -13.90 7.89
CA PRO A 277 -6.15 -15.22 7.30
C PRO A 277 -6.83 -16.23 8.23
N ASP A 278 -6.42 -16.32 9.50
CA ASP A 278 -7.05 -17.23 10.47
C ASP A 278 -8.53 -16.89 10.71
N ILE A 279 -8.87 -15.59 10.75
CA ILE A 279 -10.28 -15.17 10.84
C ILE A 279 -11.05 -15.60 9.58
N TRP A 280 -10.48 -15.40 8.39
CA TRP A 280 -11.14 -15.82 7.15
C TRP A 280 -11.29 -17.33 7.00
N LEU A 281 -10.40 -18.13 7.58
CA LEU A 281 -10.54 -19.60 7.61
C LEU A 281 -11.82 -20.02 8.35
N ARG A 282 -12.26 -19.27 9.36
CA ARG A 282 -13.53 -19.56 10.07
C ARG A 282 -14.76 -19.49 9.15
N ALA A 283 -14.69 -18.75 8.03
CA ALA A 283 -15.75 -18.73 7.04
C ALA A 283 -16.02 -20.11 6.42
N ASN A 284 -15.08 -21.05 6.52
CA ASN A 284 -15.27 -22.42 6.04
C ASN A 284 -16.27 -23.21 6.89
N GLU A 285 -16.45 -22.81 8.16
CA GLU A 285 -17.31 -23.48 9.14
C GLU A 285 -18.47 -22.58 9.59
N GLU A 286 -18.24 -21.28 9.73
CA GLU A 286 -19.19 -20.31 10.26
C GLU A 286 -19.87 -19.53 9.13
N ALA A 287 -21.21 -19.54 9.10
CA ALA A 287 -21.99 -18.85 8.06
C ALA A 287 -21.97 -17.32 8.19
N VAL A 288 -21.60 -16.79 9.35
CA VAL A 288 -21.61 -15.36 9.67
C VAL A 288 -20.27 -14.97 10.29
N PRO A 289 -19.66 -13.84 9.86
CA PRO A 289 -18.41 -13.37 10.44
C PRO A 289 -18.58 -12.97 11.92
N PRO A 290 -17.57 -13.22 12.78
CA PRO A 290 -17.64 -12.88 14.20
C PRO A 290 -17.62 -11.36 14.41
N ALA A 291 -18.61 -10.84 15.15
CA ALA A 291 -18.70 -9.40 15.44
C ALA A 291 -17.66 -8.90 16.47
N ASP A 292 -17.09 -9.81 17.25
CA ASP A 292 -16.12 -9.54 18.30
C ASP A 292 -14.66 -9.81 17.91
N ILE A 293 -14.38 -9.84 16.62
CA ILE A 293 -13.06 -10.12 16.01
C ILE A 293 -11.92 -9.37 16.72
N PHE A 294 -12.10 -8.11 17.09
CA PHE A 294 -11.06 -7.32 17.73
C PHE A 294 -10.84 -7.64 19.21
N LYS A 295 -11.75 -8.40 19.85
CA LYS A 295 -11.47 -8.99 21.17
C LYS A 295 -10.52 -10.17 21.08
N LEU A 296 -10.50 -10.85 19.94
CA LEU A 296 -9.61 -11.99 19.69
C LEU A 296 -8.18 -11.57 19.35
N TYR A 297 -7.98 -10.30 18.90
CA TYR A 297 -6.70 -9.85 18.37
C TYR A 297 -5.57 -9.90 19.40
N LEU A 298 -5.75 -9.25 20.55
CA LEU A 298 -4.69 -9.17 21.57
C LEU A 298 -4.29 -10.53 22.15
N PRO A 299 -5.23 -11.43 22.50
CA PRO A 299 -4.88 -12.80 22.91
C PRO A 299 -4.12 -13.58 21.82
N ALA A 300 -4.54 -13.46 20.55
CA ALA A 300 -3.86 -14.11 19.44
C ALA A 300 -2.45 -13.57 19.25
N LEU A 301 -2.25 -12.23 19.34
CA LEU A 301 -0.94 -11.60 19.28
C LEU A 301 -0.03 -12.07 20.41
N GLN A 302 -0.53 -12.14 21.65
CA GLN A 302 0.24 -12.60 22.81
C GLN A 302 0.69 -14.05 22.65
N THR A 303 -0.17 -14.91 22.12
CA THR A 303 0.16 -16.31 21.81
C THR A 303 1.23 -16.39 20.73
N ALA A 304 1.09 -15.62 19.65
CA ALA A 304 2.06 -15.59 18.56
C ALA A 304 3.42 -15.00 18.97
N ALA A 305 3.44 -14.02 19.88
CA ALA A 305 4.67 -13.35 20.34
C ALA A 305 5.69 -14.30 20.98
N CYS A 306 5.22 -15.44 21.50
CA CYS A 306 6.08 -16.49 22.07
C CYS A 306 6.64 -17.47 21.01
N GLY A 307 6.20 -17.37 19.76
CA GLY A 307 6.55 -18.29 18.67
C GLY A 307 7.81 -17.89 17.89
N GLU A 308 8.43 -18.87 17.24
CA GLU A 308 9.59 -18.67 16.34
C GLU A 308 9.25 -17.76 15.16
N GLN A 309 8.01 -17.77 14.71
CA GLN A 309 7.50 -16.96 13.57
C GLN A 309 7.78 -15.46 13.74
N VAL A 310 7.57 -14.90 14.93
CA VAL A 310 7.82 -13.46 15.18
C VAL A 310 9.30 -13.13 15.07
N GLN A 311 10.18 -14.04 15.48
CA GLN A 311 11.63 -13.86 15.32
C GLN A 311 12.04 -13.93 13.84
N GLN A 312 11.43 -14.82 13.05
CA GLN A 312 11.63 -14.90 11.61
C GLN A 312 11.18 -13.60 10.92
N TRP A 313 9.97 -13.10 11.21
CA TRP A 313 9.48 -11.84 10.66
C TRP A 313 10.40 -10.66 10.99
N ARG A 314 10.91 -10.61 12.22
CA ARG A 314 11.87 -9.59 12.63
C ARG A 314 13.16 -9.66 11.83
N GLN A 315 13.72 -10.86 11.68
CA GLN A 315 14.94 -11.04 10.88
C GLN A 315 14.72 -10.66 9.42
N GLN A 316 13.59 -11.03 8.86
CA GLN A 316 13.20 -10.65 7.49
C GLN A 316 13.08 -9.13 7.34
N ALA A 317 12.41 -8.45 8.29
CA ALA A 317 12.26 -6.99 8.27
C ALA A 317 13.62 -6.27 8.37
N LEU A 318 14.57 -6.82 9.15
CA LEU A 318 15.92 -6.26 9.28
C LEU A 318 16.82 -6.53 8.05
N ARG A 319 16.56 -7.62 7.30
CA ARG A 319 17.27 -7.95 6.06
C ARG A 319 16.70 -7.25 4.84
N ALA A 320 15.43 -6.83 4.91
CA ALA A 320 14.78 -6.15 3.80
C ALA A 320 15.55 -4.89 3.39
N MET A 321 15.65 -4.67 2.07
CA MET A 321 16.32 -3.51 1.49
C MET A 321 15.30 -2.50 0.99
N THR A 322 15.65 -1.22 1.07
CA THR A 322 14.86 -0.16 0.48
C THR A 322 14.94 -0.23 -1.04
N THR A 323 13.79 -0.37 -1.70
CA THR A 323 13.69 -0.33 -3.16
C THR A 323 13.04 0.96 -3.65
N ASN A 324 13.13 1.26 -4.94
CA ASN A 324 12.51 2.45 -5.53
C ASN A 324 10.97 2.35 -5.69
N ALA A 325 10.38 1.23 -5.27
CA ALA A 325 8.94 1.07 -5.14
C ALA A 325 8.42 1.46 -3.74
N ASP A 326 9.32 1.59 -2.74
CA ASP A 326 8.95 1.81 -1.36
C ASP A 326 8.86 3.30 -1.04
N THR A 327 7.70 3.74 -0.57
CA THR A 327 7.49 5.11 -0.09
C THR A 327 8.19 5.36 1.24
N HIS A 328 8.42 4.31 2.03
CA HIS A 328 9.14 4.35 3.30
C HIS A 328 10.47 3.61 3.17
N PRO A 329 11.57 4.12 3.78
CA PRO A 329 12.80 3.36 3.89
C PRO A 329 12.60 2.09 4.69
N CYS A 330 13.42 1.05 4.44
CA CYS A 330 13.36 -0.19 5.19
C CYS A 330 13.70 0.01 6.67
N LEU A 331 13.25 -0.92 7.50
CA LEU A 331 13.44 -0.84 8.95
C LEU A 331 14.92 -0.67 9.33
N SER A 332 15.83 -1.44 8.71
CA SER A 332 17.26 -1.38 9.02
C SER A 332 17.88 -0.01 8.73
N ASP A 333 17.46 0.67 7.67
CA ASP A 333 17.96 2.02 7.33
C ASP A 333 17.44 3.06 8.33
N ARG A 334 16.16 2.97 8.72
CA ARG A 334 15.55 3.85 9.73
C ARG A 334 16.20 3.67 11.10
N LEU A 335 16.43 2.43 11.54
CA LEU A 335 17.12 2.14 12.80
C LEU A 335 18.57 2.68 12.79
N ARG A 336 19.30 2.48 11.68
CA ARG A 336 20.66 3.04 11.52
C ARG A 336 20.68 4.56 11.62
N ALA A 337 19.68 5.23 11.06
CA ALA A 337 19.54 6.69 11.17
C ALA A 337 19.28 7.13 12.63
N LEU A 338 18.49 6.39 13.39
CA LEU A 338 18.24 6.64 14.81
C LEU A 338 19.47 6.34 15.68
N GLU A 339 20.27 5.31 15.36
CA GLU A 339 21.54 4.98 16.05
C GLU A 339 22.56 6.13 16.00
N SER A 340 22.47 7.02 15.00
CA SER A 340 23.31 8.21 14.89
C SER A 340 22.91 9.36 15.84
N LEU A 341 21.78 9.26 16.53
CA LEU A 341 21.31 10.25 17.50
C LEU A 341 21.93 10.02 18.89
N PRO A 342 21.99 11.03 19.76
CA PRO A 342 22.30 10.85 21.18
C PRO A 342 21.39 9.77 21.78
N ASP A 343 21.97 8.88 22.57
CA ASP A 343 21.27 7.75 23.22
C ASP A 343 20.68 6.68 22.27
N GLY A 344 21.07 6.70 21.00
CA GLY A 344 20.60 5.76 19.96
C GLY A 344 21.39 4.45 19.87
N ARG A 345 21.96 3.92 20.96
CA ARG A 345 22.78 2.69 20.94
C ARG A 345 21.93 1.42 21.05
N ASP A 346 22.37 0.33 20.39
CA ASP A 346 21.78 -1.03 20.47
C ASP A 346 20.29 -1.12 20.10
N LEU A 347 19.83 -0.32 19.15
CA LEU A 347 18.41 -0.28 18.78
C LEU A 347 17.94 -1.53 18.03
N ARG A 348 18.84 -2.35 17.48
CA ARG A 348 18.49 -3.58 16.75
C ARG A 348 18.20 -4.77 17.65
N GLY A 349 18.71 -4.74 18.87
CA GLY A 349 18.55 -5.80 19.87
C GLY A 349 17.33 -5.69 20.76
N LEU A 350 16.42 -4.72 20.50
CA LEU A 350 15.27 -4.45 21.36
C LEU A 350 14.34 -5.65 21.47
N GLU A 351 13.97 -6.00 22.69
CA GLU A 351 12.89 -6.97 22.97
C GLU A 351 11.53 -6.34 22.65
N LEU A 352 10.68 -7.10 21.97
CA LEU A 352 9.35 -6.67 21.56
C LEU A 352 8.23 -7.29 22.41
N ALA A 353 8.55 -7.80 23.60
CA ALA A 353 7.55 -8.30 24.53
C ALA A 353 6.62 -7.15 24.99
N LEU A 354 5.31 -7.37 24.93
CA LEU A 354 4.32 -6.45 25.50
C LEU A 354 4.31 -6.63 27.01
N THR A 355 5.04 -5.76 27.70
CA THR A 355 5.04 -5.69 29.17
C THR A 355 4.13 -4.54 29.61
N GLY A 356 3.01 -4.84 30.19
CA GLY A 356 2.04 -3.86 30.66
C GLY A 356 0.82 -3.63 29.75
N PRO A 357 0.04 -2.56 29.97
CA PRO A 357 -1.16 -2.28 29.17
C PRO A 357 -0.81 -1.86 27.76
N SER A 358 -1.64 -2.30 26.79
CA SER A 358 -1.54 -1.80 25.42
C SER A 358 -1.91 -0.32 25.32
N ALA A 359 -1.49 0.35 24.26
CA ALA A 359 -1.90 1.73 23.96
C ALA A 359 -3.42 1.84 23.82
N ALA A 360 -4.11 0.83 23.27
CA ALA A 360 -5.56 0.80 23.22
C ALA A 360 -6.16 0.83 24.64
N GLY A 361 -5.66 -0.01 25.56
CA GLY A 361 -6.10 -0.03 26.95
C GLY A 361 -5.85 1.31 27.67
N ALA A 362 -4.67 1.90 27.48
CA ALA A 362 -4.28 3.12 28.14
C ALA A 362 -5.02 4.38 27.61
N PHE A 363 -5.21 4.48 26.30
CA PHE A 363 -5.78 5.68 25.66
C PHE A 363 -7.30 5.63 25.48
N LEU A 364 -7.87 4.46 25.24
CA LEU A 364 -9.32 4.30 25.03
C LEU A 364 -10.06 3.96 26.35
N THR A 365 -9.35 3.49 27.35
CA THR A 365 -9.83 3.26 28.72
C THR A 365 -11.19 2.52 28.76
N GLN A 366 -12.20 3.11 29.40
CA GLN A 366 -13.54 2.53 29.55
C GLN A 366 -14.31 2.38 28.21
N ALA A 367 -13.94 3.14 27.18
CA ALA A 367 -14.59 3.09 25.87
C ALA A 367 -14.07 1.93 24.99
N LEU A 368 -12.96 1.27 25.37
CA LEU A 368 -12.26 0.27 24.54
C LEU A 368 -13.19 -0.85 24.06
N ASP A 369 -13.93 -1.49 24.96
CA ASP A 369 -14.76 -2.64 24.58
C ASP A 369 -15.91 -2.23 23.65
N ARG A 370 -16.50 -1.07 23.87
CA ARG A 370 -17.49 -0.50 22.96
C ARG A 370 -16.89 -0.18 21.59
N ILE A 371 -15.69 0.42 21.56
CA ILE A 371 -15.00 0.72 20.31
C ILE A 371 -14.64 -0.56 19.55
N ARG A 372 -14.15 -1.60 20.23
CA ARG A 372 -13.90 -2.92 19.63
C ARG A 372 -15.15 -3.47 18.94
N MET A 373 -16.30 -3.40 19.63
CA MET A 373 -17.58 -3.87 19.08
C MET A 373 -18.03 -3.04 17.89
N ASP A 374 -17.96 -1.71 17.97
CA ASP A 374 -18.36 -0.80 16.89
C ASP A 374 -17.49 -1.00 15.64
N VAL A 375 -16.17 -1.13 15.80
CA VAL A 375 -15.22 -1.39 14.70
C VAL A 375 -15.45 -2.78 14.13
N GLY A 376 -15.67 -3.79 14.97
CA GLY A 376 -16.00 -5.15 14.56
C GLY A 376 -17.28 -5.23 13.75
N GLN A 377 -18.35 -4.57 14.20
CA GLN A 377 -19.62 -4.51 13.44
C GLN A 377 -19.48 -3.83 12.07
N ASN A 378 -18.64 -2.78 11.97
CA ASN A 378 -18.37 -2.15 10.69
C ASN A 378 -17.60 -3.09 9.77
N TRP A 379 -16.58 -3.77 10.28
CA TRP A 379 -15.84 -4.79 9.55
C TRP A 379 -16.76 -5.93 9.07
N VAL A 380 -17.67 -6.42 9.93
CA VAL A 380 -18.65 -7.45 9.56
C VAL A 380 -19.52 -7.02 8.38
N LYS A 381 -20.00 -5.77 8.37
CA LYS A 381 -20.81 -5.25 7.24
C LYS A 381 -20.06 -5.28 5.92
N GLU A 382 -18.78 -4.94 5.94
CA GLU A 382 -17.92 -4.94 4.76
C GLU A 382 -17.53 -6.37 4.34
N ALA A 383 -17.23 -7.23 5.31
CA ALA A 383 -16.82 -8.61 5.07
C ALA A 383 -17.98 -9.54 4.67
N ALA A 384 -19.21 -9.27 5.11
CA ALA A 384 -20.35 -10.17 4.97
C ALA A 384 -20.61 -10.72 3.56
N PRO A 385 -20.53 -9.93 2.46
CA PRO A 385 -20.75 -10.46 1.11
C PRO A 385 -19.69 -11.51 0.73
N VAL A 386 -18.42 -11.19 0.96
CA VAL A 386 -17.30 -12.07 0.64
C VAL A 386 -17.28 -13.30 1.55
N TRP A 387 -17.63 -13.10 2.83
CA TRP A 387 -17.76 -14.19 3.80
C TRP A 387 -18.81 -15.21 3.38
N LYS A 388 -20.00 -14.74 3.02
CA LYS A 388 -21.10 -15.61 2.54
C LYS A 388 -20.69 -16.40 1.30
N ASP A 389 -20.02 -15.77 0.34
CA ASP A 389 -19.53 -16.43 -0.86
C ASP A 389 -18.48 -17.51 -0.52
N ARG A 390 -17.52 -17.19 0.35
CA ARG A 390 -16.53 -18.14 0.83
C ARG A 390 -17.16 -19.32 1.56
N HIS A 391 -18.08 -19.06 2.48
CA HIS A 391 -18.81 -20.11 3.21
C HIS A 391 -19.58 -21.03 2.26
N GLY A 392 -20.28 -20.46 1.26
CA GLY A 392 -20.99 -21.24 0.25
C GLY A 392 -20.05 -22.13 -0.57
N ARG A 393 -18.90 -21.60 -0.98
CA ARG A 393 -17.87 -22.40 -1.66
C ARG A 393 -17.31 -23.50 -0.77
N ALA A 394 -16.98 -23.19 0.48
CA ALA A 394 -16.46 -24.17 1.43
C ALA A 394 -17.46 -25.31 1.69
N THR A 395 -18.75 -24.98 1.82
CA THR A 395 -19.81 -25.99 1.99
C THR A 395 -19.89 -26.92 0.77
N ALA A 396 -19.86 -26.36 -0.45
CA ALA A 396 -19.85 -27.16 -1.69
C ALA A 396 -18.60 -28.04 -1.81
N LEU A 397 -17.43 -27.50 -1.45
CA LEU A 397 -16.16 -28.24 -1.46
C LEU A 397 -16.14 -29.37 -0.41
N ASN A 398 -16.67 -29.15 0.79
CA ASN A 398 -16.79 -30.17 1.81
C ASN A 398 -17.74 -31.32 1.37
N GLN A 399 -18.85 -30.98 0.70
CA GLN A 399 -19.73 -31.97 0.09
C GLN A 399 -19.00 -32.76 -0.99
N ARG A 400 -18.23 -32.11 -1.85
CA ARG A 400 -17.41 -32.77 -2.88
C ARG A 400 -16.35 -33.68 -2.24
N LEU A 401 -15.64 -33.22 -1.21
CA LEU A 401 -14.65 -34.02 -0.48
C LEU A 401 -15.29 -35.29 0.10
N SER A 402 -16.47 -35.15 0.70
CA SER A 402 -17.24 -36.28 1.26
C SER A 402 -17.66 -37.28 0.17
N SER A 403 -18.05 -36.78 -1.02
CA SER A 403 -18.39 -37.65 -2.16
C SER A 403 -17.16 -38.36 -2.73
N LEU A 404 -15.99 -37.69 -2.79
CA LEU A 404 -14.72 -38.28 -3.22
C LEU A 404 -14.22 -39.35 -2.21
N ALA A 405 -14.49 -39.15 -0.92
CA ALA A 405 -14.12 -40.12 0.11
C ALA A 405 -15.04 -41.38 0.11
N ALA A 406 -16.29 -41.21 -0.33
CA ALA A 406 -17.27 -42.31 -0.45
C ALA A 406 -17.14 -43.09 -1.77
N ALA A 407 -16.46 -42.55 -2.79
CA ALA A 407 -16.21 -43.25 -4.03
C ALA A 407 -15.17 -44.37 -3.83
N VAL A 408 -15.33 -45.48 -4.61
CA VAL A 408 -14.46 -46.67 -4.57
C VAL A 408 -12.97 -46.25 -4.56
N PRO A 409 -12.09 -47.01 -3.84
CA PRO A 409 -10.67 -46.66 -3.74
C PRO A 409 -10.04 -46.45 -5.13
N VAL A 410 -9.80 -45.22 -5.49
CA VAL A 410 -9.02 -44.87 -6.68
C VAL A 410 -7.58 -45.33 -6.42
N PRO A 411 -6.87 -45.94 -7.36
CA PRO A 411 -5.49 -46.32 -7.17
C PRO A 411 -4.69 -45.12 -6.62
N GLU A 412 -3.88 -45.34 -5.60
CA GLU A 412 -3.07 -44.27 -4.92
C GLU A 412 -2.13 -43.48 -5.86
N ALA A 413 -2.04 -43.89 -7.11
CA ALA A 413 -1.18 -43.37 -8.15
C ALA A 413 -1.90 -42.43 -9.15
N ASP A 414 -3.19 -42.14 -8.98
CA ASP A 414 -3.90 -41.22 -9.89
C ASP A 414 -3.61 -39.75 -9.53
N VAL A 415 -2.82 -39.10 -10.38
CA VAL A 415 -2.35 -37.71 -10.25
C VAL A 415 -3.53 -36.75 -10.20
N ASP A 416 -4.54 -36.96 -11.04
CA ASP A 416 -5.68 -36.04 -11.16
C ASP A 416 -6.56 -36.09 -9.89
N SER A 417 -6.75 -37.28 -9.33
CA SER A 417 -7.45 -37.47 -8.05
C SER A 417 -6.67 -36.85 -6.86
N LEU A 418 -5.34 -36.99 -6.86
CA LEU A 418 -4.48 -36.36 -5.86
C LEU A 418 -4.56 -34.84 -5.94
N TRP A 419 -4.51 -34.30 -7.17
CA TRP A 419 -4.63 -32.87 -7.39
C TRP A 419 -6.00 -32.33 -6.97
N ASP A 420 -7.09 -33.00 -7.35
CA ASP A 420 -8.43 -32.60 -6.93
C ASP A 420 -8.58 -32.56 -5.40
N LYS A 421 -8.01 -33.53 -4.69
CA LYS A 421 -7.98 -33.52 -3.21
C LYS A 421 -7.11 -32.40 -2.67
N ALA A 422 -5.90 -32.22 -3.21
CA ALA A 422 -4.98 -31.17 -2.80
C ALA A 422 -5.62 -29.78 -2.99
N ARG A 423 -6.26 -29.55 -4.14
CA ARG A 423 -6.95 -28.28 -4.44
C ARG A 423 -8.07 -27.97 -3.45
N VAL A 424 -8.88 -28.97 -3.11
CA VAL A 424 -9.94 -28.77 -2.11
C VAL A 424 -9.36 -28.43 -0.73
N ILE A 425 -8.26 -29.08 -0.33
CA ILE A 425 -7.60 -28.79 0.94
C ILE A 425 -6.91 -27.43 0.92
N LEU A 426 -6.26 -27.04 -0.20
CA LEU A 426 -5.71 -25.70 -0.40
C LEU A 426 -6.77 -24.61 -0.18
N ASP A 427 -7.95 -24.79 -0.77
CA ASP A 427 -9.06 -23.84 -0.67
C ASP A 427 -9.69 -23.79 0.74
N LEU A 428 -9.75 -24.94 1.43
CA LEU A 428 -10.40 -25.05 2.74
C LEU A 428 -9.48 -24.77 3.93
N GLN A 429 -8.24 -25.26 3.87
CA GLN A 429 -7.34 -25.33 5.02
C GLN A 429 -5.98 -24.64 4.77
N GLY A 430 -5.73 -24.23 3.53
CA GLY A 430 -4.50 -23.53 3.13
C GLY A 430 -3.33 -24.45 2.77
N ASP A 431 -2.21 -23.84 2.42
CA ASP A 431 -1.04 -24.51 1.86
C ASP A 431 -0.40 -25.53 2.84
N GLU A 432 -0.35 -25.20 4.12
CA GLU A 432 0.24 -26.09 5.14
C GLU A 432 -0.45 -27.44 5.22
N ALA A 433 -1.78 -27.45 5.20
CA ALA A 433 -2.56 -28.67 5.25
C ALA A 433 -2.45 -29.50 3.95
N ALA A 434 -2.25 -28.82 2.82
CA ALA A 434 -2.13 -29.45 1.51
C ALA A 434 -0.70 -29.98 1.22
N GLU A 435 0.33 -29.52 1.94
CA GLU A 435 1.75 -29.84 1.70
C GLU A 435 2.02 -31.35 1.51
N PRO A 436 1.50 -32.27 2.36
CA PRO A 436 1.77 -33.70 2.18
C PRO A 436 1.26 -34.24 0.84
N LEU A 437 0.10 -33.75 0.37
CA LEU A 437 -0.50 -34.15 -0.89
C LEU A 437 0.26 -33.54 -2.08
N LEU A 438 0.66 -32.28 -1.97
CA LEU A 438 1.46 -31.60 -2.99
C LEU A 438 2.80 -32.32 -3.19
N ARG A 439 3.50 -32.69 -2.12
CA ARG A 439 4.75 -33.45 -2.19
C ARG A 439 4.54 -34.84 -2.81
N LYS A 440 3.47 -35.55 -2.41
CA LYS A 440 3.13 -36.86 -2.99
C LYS A 440 2.84 -36.73 -4.50
N LEU A 441 2.10 -35.71 -4.91
CA LEU A 441 1.78 -35.42 -6.29
C LEU A 441 3.04 -35.14 -7.12
N LEU A 442 3.95 -34.31 -6.61
CA LEU A 442 5.21 -33.96 -7.29
C LEU A 442 6.21 -35.10 -7.38
N LEU A 443 6.09 -36.13 -6.54
CA LEU A 443 6.83 -37.39 -6.72
C LEU A 443 6.33 -38.18 -7.96
N LEU A 444 5.04 -38.07 -8.29
CA LEU A 444 4.45 -38.75 -9.45
C LEU A 444 4.53 -37.91 -10.73
N ARG A 445 4.35 -36.59 -10.59
CA ARG A 445 4.43 -35.60 -11.69
C ARG A 445 5.25 -34.41 -11.25
N PRO A 446 6.58 -34.40 -11.45
CA PRO A 446 7.48 -33.34 -11.00
C PRO A 446 7.24 -31.97 -11.67
N ASP A 447 6.65 -31.97 -12.85
CA ASP A 447 6.34 -30.83 -13.72
C ASP A 447 4.93 -30.23 -13.49
N HIS A 448 4.16 -30.73 -12.54
CA HIS A 448 2.81 -30.22 -12.28
C HIS A 448 2.85 -28.77 -11.81
N ALA A 449 2.53 -27.81 -12.71
CA ALA A 449 2.70 -26.37 -12.51
C ALA A 449 2.03 -25.85 -11.23
N ALA A 450 0.71 -26.07 -11.05
CA ALA A 450 -0.01 -25.60 -9.90
C ALA A 450 0.50 -26.18 -8.57
N ALA A 451 0.89 -27.46 -8.53
CA ALA A 451 1.44 -28.07 -7.31
C ALA A 451 2.82 -27.50 -6.96
N ASN A 452 3.68 -27.27 -7.97
CA ASN A 452 4.95 -26.57 -7.79
C ASN A 452 4.74 -25.14 -7.29
N PHE A 453 3.76 -24.42 -7.84
CA PHE A 453 3.47 -23.05 -7.42
C PHE A 453 3.08 -22.98 -5.94
N HIS A 454 2.13 -23.80 -5.50
CA HIS A 454 1.67 -23.81 -4.11
C HIS A 454 2.74 -24.27 -3.12
N LEU A 455 3.48 -25.36 -3.46
CA LEU A 455 4.58 -25.81 -2.61
C LEU A 455 5.71 -24.79 -2.58
N GLY A 456 6.06 -24.20 -3.71
CA GLY A 456 7.07 -23.15 -3.81
C GLY A 456 6.72 -21.93 -2.95
N ARG A 457 5.45 -21.48 -3.01
CA ARG A 457 4.94 -20.38 -2.17
C ARG A 457 5.14 -20.69 -0.68
N LEU A 458 4.67 -21.84 -0.23
CA LEU A 458 4.78 -22.26 1.17
C LEU A 458 6.23 -22.30 1.66
N LEU A 459 7.13 -22.88 0.85
CA LEU A 459 8.54 -22.97 1.20
C LEU A 459 9.22 -21.60 1.26
N LEU A 460 8.92 -20.71 0.30
CA LEU A 460 9.45 -19.34 0.31
C LEU A 460 8.92 -18.52 1.50
N GLU A 461 7.68 -18.72 1.92
CA GLU A 461 7.10 -18.07 3.12
C GLU A 461 7.85 -18.50 4.40
N ARG A 462 8.35 -19.72 4.44
CA ARG A 462 9.17 -20.27 5.53
C ARG A 462 10.67 -19.94 5.39
N ASP A 463 11.06 -19.09 4.45
CA ASP A 463 12.45 -18.77 4.09
C ASP A 463 13.27 -19.99 3.61
N ASP A 464 12.61 -21.04 3.13
CA ASP A 464 13.27 -22.18 2.51
C ASP A 464 13.56 -21.87 1.04
N ALA A 465 14.86 -21.75 0.72
CA ALA A 465 15.35 -21.43 -0.63
C ALA A 465 14.97 -22.48 -1.69
N THR A 466 14.60 -23.70 -1.31
CA THR A 466 14.18 -24.74 -2.24
C THR A 466 12.86 -24.37 -2.94
N GLY A 467 12.07 -23.50 -2.33
CA GLY A 467 10.85 -22.94 -2.92
C GLY A 467 11.09 -22.16 -4.22
N GLU A 468 12.27 -21.55 -4.39
CA GLU A 468 12.65 -20.84 -5.63
C GLU A 468 12.55 -21.78 -6.85
N GLY A 469 13.17 -22.96 -6.77
CA GLY A 469 13.14 -23.92 -7.86
C GLY A 469 11.75 -24.50 -8.16
N HIS A 470 10.85 -24.53 -7.19
CA HIS A 470 9.46 -24.92 -7.40
C HIS A 470 8.68 -23.81 -8.13
N VAL A 471 8.83 -22.54 -7.71
CA VAL A 471 8.16 -21.40 -8.38
C VAL A 471 8.68 -21.23 -9.81
N GLU A 472 9.98 -21.34 -10.04
CA GLU A 472 10.58 -21.27 -11.37
C GLU A 472 9.98 -22.34 -12.30
N ARG A 473 9.92 -23.60 -11.85
CA ARG A 473 9.29 -24.69 -12.61
C ARG A 473 7.83 -24.43 -12.94
N ALA A 474 7.06 -23.92 -11.97
CA ALA A 474 5.65 -23.61 -12.18
C ALA A 474 5.46 -22.55 -13.28
N VAL A 475 6.31 -21.53 -13.29
CA VAL A 475 6.28 -20.44 -14.27
C VAL A 475 6.73 -20.91 -15.66
N ASP A 476 7.69 -21.84 -15.72
CA ASP A 476 8.18 -22.39 -16.99
C ASP A 476 7.15 -23.32 -17.66
N GLU A 477 6.33 -24.03 -16.85
CA GLU A 477 5.30 -24.94 -17.33
C GLU A 477 3.97 -24.24 -17.68
N GLU A 478 3.63 -23.13 -17.01
CA GLU A 478 2.36 -22.44 -17.20
C GLU A 478 2.56 -20.91 -17.21
N GLU A 479 2.43 -20.30 -18.40
CA GLU A 479 2.69 -18.87 -18.62
C GLU A 479 1.75 -17.96 -17.81
N ASP A 480 0.52 -18.39 -17.56
CA ASP A 480 -0.46 -17.65 -16.74
C ASP A 480 0.01 -17.47 -15.28
N LEU A 481 0.92 -18.32 -14.81
CA LEU A 481 1.53 -18.21 -13.47
C LEU A 481 2.72 -17.23 -13.43
N PHE A 482 3.21 -16.74 -14.58
CA PHE A 482 4.38 -15.86 -14.65
C PHE A 482 4.24 -14.61 -13.77
N PRO A 483 3.15 -13.80 -13.84
CA PRO A 483 3.04 -12.61 -13.02
C PRO A 483 3.00 -12.93 -11.51
N GLN A 484 2.31 -14.02 -11.13
CA GLN A 484 2.17 -14.43 -9.74
C GLN A 484 3.49 -15.01 -9.19
N GLY A 485 4.19 -15.84 -9.97
CA GLY A 485 5.48 -16.40 -9.62
C GLY A 485 6.56 -15.34 -9.48
N CYS A 486 6.60 -14.37 -10.41
CA CYS A 486 7.52 -13.23 -10.31
C CYS A 486 7.26 -12.37 -9.06
N ASN A 487 6.00 -12.17 -8.68
CA ASN A 487 5.65 -11.45 -7.45
C ASN A 487 6.14 -12.18 -6.19
N LEU A 488 5.99 -13.50 -6.14
CA LEU A 488 6.49 -14.32 -5.03
C LEU A 488 8.02 -14.26 -4.93
N LEU A 489 8.72 -14.48 -6.04
CA LEU A 489 10.18 -14.41 -6.09
C LEU A 489 10.70 -13.01 -5.76
N HIS A 490 10.05 -11.95 -6.24
CA HIS A 490 10.38 -10.57 -5.92
C HIS A 490 10.27 -10.32 -4.40
N ALA A 491 9.16 -10.73 -3.79
CA ALA A 491 8.95 -10.59 -2.35
C ALA A 491 10.00 -11.36 -1.56
N TYR A 492 10.34 -12.57 -1.98
CA TYR A 492 11.35 -13.41 -1.33
C TYR A 492 12.77 -12.83 -1.48
N PHE A 493 13.22 -12.47 -2.69
CA PHE A 493 14.56 -11.90 -2.91
C PHE A 493 14.75 -10.57 -2.19
N ARG A 494 13.70 -9.76 -2.14
CA ARG A 494 13.70 -8.51 -1.38
C ARG A 494 13.88 -8.77 0.12
N ARG A 495 13.11 -9.72 0.67
CA ARG A 495 13.10 -10.07 2.10
C ARG A 495 14.40 -10.77 2.52
N SER A 496 14.97 -11.60 1.66
CA SER A 496 16.23 -12.32 1.89
C SER A 496 17.49 -11.52 1.55
N GLY A 497 17.35 -10.28 1.03
CA GLY A 497 18.47 -9.42 0.68
C GLY A 497 19.27 -9.82 -0.57
N GLN A 498 18.67 -10.63 -1.48
CA GLN A 498 19.32 -11.15 -2.69
C GLN A 498 19.25 -10.14 -3.85
N SER A 499 20.02 -9.04 -3.77
CA SER A 499 19.98 -7.92 -4.72
C SER A 499 20.22 -8.31 -6.17
N ASP A 500 21.11 -9.27 -6.43
CA ASP A 500 21.48 -9.67 -7.80
C ASP A 500 20.34 -10.44 -8.47
N LYS A 501 19.73 -11.39 -7.75
CA LYS A 501 18.56 -12.12 -8.22
C LYS A 501 17.36 -11.20 -8.41
N LEU A 502 17.19 -10.23 -7.51
CA LEU A 502 16.13 -9.25 -7.63
C LEU A 502 16.26 -8.42 -8.91
N ARG A 503 17.49 -7.98 -9.25
CA ARG A 503 17.75 -7.25 -10.51
C ARG A 503 17.48 -8.10 -11.74
N ALA A 504 17.94 -9.36 -11.74
CA ALA A 504 17.68 -10.29 -12.84
C ALA A 504 16.19 -10.55 -13.05
N LEU A 505 15.44 -10.72 -11.96
CA LEU A 505 13.98 -10.90 -12.01
C LEU A 505 13.26 -9.67 -12.59
N VAL A 506 13.65 -8.46 -12.20
CA VAL A 506 13.08 -7.21 -12.73
C VAL A 506 13.32 -7.12 -14.24
N ALA A 507 14.54 -7.42 -14.72
CA ALA A 507 14.84 -7.44 -16.15
C ALA A 507 14.00 -8.47 -16.92
N ARG A 508 13.72 -9.64 -16.32
CA ARG A 508 12.84 -10.68 -16.89
C ARG A 508 11.38 -10.19 -17.00
N VAL A 509 10.88 -9.49 -15.98
CA VAL A 509 9.53 -8.90 -15.99
C VAL A 509 9.42 -7.81 -17.05
N ASP A 510 10.41 -6.90 -17.15
CA ASP A 510 10.44 -5.84 -18.17
C ASP A 510 10.47 -6.42 -19.61
N ALA A 511 11.14 -7.55 -19.81
CA ALA A 511 11.16 -8.25 -21.10
C ALA A 511 9.79 -8.87 -21.43
N TYR A 512 9.15 -9.51 -20.46
CA TYR A 512 7.82 -10.10 -20.61
C TYR A 512 6.76 -9.03 -20.93
N GLU A 513 6.75 -7.91 -20.19
CA GLU A 513 5.81 -6.81 -20.44
C GLU A 513 5.96 -6.23 -21.86
N LYS A 514 7.17 -6.18 -22.41
CA LYS A 514 7.38 -5.75 -23.80
C LYS A 514 6.78 -6.74 -24.80
N THR A 515 6.97 -8.05 -24.57
CA THR A 515 6.43 -9.10 -25.46
C THR A 515 4.90 -9.08 -25.46
N VAL A 516 4.28 -8.91 -24.28
CA VAL A 516 2.81 -8.81 -24.16
C VAL A 516 2.26 -7.50 -24.77
N ALA A 517 3.02 -6.40 -24.74
CA ALA A 517 2.61 -5.13 -25.34
C ALA A 517 2.72 -5.14 -26.89
N GLU A 518 3.53 -6.04 -27.47
CA GLU A 518 3.74 -6.20 -28.91
C GLU A 518 2.80 -7.27 -29.53
N SER A 519 2.21 -8.15 -28.71
CA SER A 519 1.19 -9.13 -29.10
C SER A 519 -0.22 -8.55 -29.06
#